data_8dafca57b81df3c20547c8481abe483e
#
_entry.id   8dafca57b81df3c20547c8481abe483e
#
_cell.length_a   1.000
_cell.length_b   1.000
_cell.length_c   1.000
_cell.angle_alpha   90.00
_cell.angle_beta   90.00
_cell.angle_gamma   90.00
#
_symmetry.space_group_name_H-M   'P 1'
#
loop_
_entity.id
_entity.type
_entity.pdbx_description
1 polymer ?
#
loop_
_entity_poly.entity_id
_entity_poly.type
_entity_poly.pdbx_seq_one_letter_code
_entity_poly.pdbx_strand_id
1 'polypeptide(L)'
;MEYDVYYTTGGGPWVNAGSDTWVNLWMELIAPKLDVKPILLIHRNKPKGNEDYQFPIETYWHGDDIQKFEELCKGARRINILHGHYTPMKCIVDNKDKIHSNVLHNSVDHILKSQILTDASLGWHPYLSSDWEREVNEWSKHTIWVGLYDILFPNTNIPNFYEFKTNKPLLDSNTLGFAARCEGRKNPHYLDGLKSYIFTNSFEFNTIWKEGVKIDTSKSKIYHYKSEFKNIFYNMDWGISHSCFTSEPFGYGIFEAVDNGKLPIIHTQWCSDLKYPYRASSKKEFNDIYNKLLETPYDERNHWFNEIKSYMMDTFTDKVKWVDQLLYIYNI
;
A
#
# COMPACT_ATOMS: atom_id res chain seq x y z
N MET A 1 -32.69 10.81 -7.31
CA MET A 1 -32.08 10.35 -6.05
C MET A 1 -30.68 10.93 -6.01
N GLU A 2 -30.32 11.56 -4.90
CA GLU A 2 -29.00 12.17 -4.71
C GLU A 2 -27.96 11.08 -4.48
N TYR A 3 -26.75 11.23 -5.03
CA TYR A 3 -25.65 10.27 -4.89
C TYR A 3 -24.29 10.97 -4.87
N ASP A 4 -23.33 10.32 -4.24
CA ASP A 4 -21.92 10.70 -4.26
C ASP A 4 -21.11 9.71 -5.13
N VAL A 5 -20.18 10.23 -5.90
CA VAL A 5 -19.27 9.45 -6.72
C VAL A 5 -17.99 9.18 -5.93
N TYR A 6 -17.53 7.95 -5.99
CA TYR A 6 -16.25 7.48 -5.44
C TYR A 6 -15.38 6.94 -6.57
N TYR A 7 -14.31 7.65 -6.88
CA TYR A 7 -13.43 7.35 -8.00
C TYR A 7 -12.19 6.59 -7.55
N THR A 8 -11.83 5.55 -8.29
CA THR A 8 -10.61 4.77 -8.03
C THR A 8 -9.97 4.26 -9.32
N THR A 9 -8.66 4.08 -9.32
CA THR A 9 -7.91 3.36 -10.36
C THR A 9 -7.63 1.92 -9.96
N GLY A 10 -8.00 1.50 -8.74
CA GLY A 10 -7.79 0.18 -8.16
C GLY A 10 -9.06 -0.37 -7.52
N GLY A 11 -8.97 -1.59 -6.97
CA GLY A 11 -10.05 -2.28 -6.27
C GLY A 11 -10.47 -3.58 -6.94
N GLY A 12 -11.03 -4.48 -6.13
CA GLY A 12 -11.46 -5.82 -6.52
C GLY A 12 -10.57 -6.93 -5.96
N PRO A 13 -11.06 -8.18 -5.93
CA PRO A 13 -10.37 -9.29 -5.25
C PRO A 13 -9.13 -9.81 -5.99
N TRP A 14 -8.94 -9.40 -7.23
CA TRP A 14 -7.84 -9.88 -8.10
C TRP A 14 -6.58 -9.03 -8.05
N VAL A 15 -6.60 -7.91 -7.32
CA VAL A 15 -5.43 -7.03 -7.20
C VAL A 15 -4.94 -7.05 -5.77
N ASN A 16 -3.62 -7.18 -5.61
CA ASN A 16 -2.95 -7.31 -4.31
C ASN A 16 -1.98 -6.14 -4.05
N ALA A 17 -2.39 -4.94 -4.39
CA ALA A 17 -1.67 -3.73 -4.00
C ALA A 17 -2.29 -3.13 -2.73
N GLY A 18 -1.50 -2.39 -1.95
CA GLY A 18 -1.99 -1.77 -0.71
C GLY A 18 -3.17 -0.82 -0.91
N SER A 19 -3.18 -0.09 -2.03
CA SER A 19 -4.30 0.76 -2.42
C SER A 19 -5.58 -0.02 -2.74
N ASP A 20 -5.46 -1.19 -3.39
CA ASP A 20 -6.61 -2.05 -3.66
C ASP A 20 -7.16 -2.66 -2.37
N THR A 21 -6.28 -3.06 -1.45
CA THR A 21 -6.69 -3.53 -0.12
C THR A 21 -7.49 -2.45 0.61
N TRP A 22 -7.02 -1.20 0.57
CA TRP A 22 -7.72 -0.08 1.18
C TRP A 22 -9.09 0.16 0.54
N VAL A 23 -9.19 0.18 -0.79
CA VAL A 23 -10.46 0.36 -1.50
C VAL A 23 -11.45 -0.77 -1.17
N ASN A 24 -10.97 -2.01 -1.06
CA ASN A 24 -11.82 -3.14 -0.68
C ASN A 24 -12.34 -3.02 0.75
N LEU A 25 -11.49 -2.62 1.70
CA LEU A 25 -11.89 -2.34 3.08
C LEU A 25 -12.88 -1.18 3.15
N TRP A 26 -12.67 -0.14 2.35
CA TRP A 26 -13.61 0.97 2.23
C TRP A 26 -14.98 0.51 1.73
N MET A 27 -15.02 -0.31 0.68
CA MET A 27 -16.28 -0.86 0.16
C MET A 27 -17.02 -1.75 1.18
N GLU A 28 -16.28 -2.51 1.97
CA GLU A 28 -16.85 -3.42 2.98
C GLU A 28 -17.34 -2.67 4.22
N LEU A 29 -16.57 -1.70 4.70
CA LEU A 29 -16.74 -1.14 6.05
C LEU A 29 -17.33 0.27 6.07
N ILE A 30 -17.11 1.05 5.03
CA ILE A 30 -17.50 2.46 4.95
C ILE A 30 -18.74 2.62 4.07
N ALA A 31 -18.68 2.14 2.83
CA ALA A 31 -19.74 2.37 1.85
C ALA A 31 -21.16 2.01 2.34
N PRO A 32 -21.39 0.90 3.09
CA PRO A 32 -22.72 0.57 3.61
C PRO A 32 -23.26 1.52 4.70
N LYS A 33 -22.40 2.38 5.24
CA LYS A 33 -22.72 3.29 6.35
C LYS A 33 -22.81 4.76 5.93
N LEU A 34 -22.66 5.05 4.65
CA LEU A 34 -22.75 6.39 4.12
C LEU A 34 -24.20 6.88 4.08
N ASP A 35 -24.41 8.14 4.44
CA ASP A 35 -25.75 8.75 4.46
C ASP A 35 -26.33 8.97 3.05
N VAL A 36 -25.46 9.08 2.05
CA VAL A 36 -25.83 9.30 0.65
C VAL A 36 -25.37 8.12 -0.19
N LYS A 37 -26.22 7.70 -1.14
CA LYS A 37 -25.94 6.55 -2.02
C LYS A 37 -24.56 6.67 -2.66
N PRO A 38 -23.63 5.72 -2.42
CA PRO A 38 -22.34 5.68 -3.07
C PRO A 38 -22.45 5.03 -4.47
N ILE A 39 -21.73 5.61 -5.44
CA ILE A 39 -21.49 5.01 -6.76
C ILE A 39 -19.99 4.94 -6.99
N LEU A 40 -19.47 3.74 -7.23
CA LEU A 40 -18.04 3.51 -7.48
C LEU A 40 -17.73 3.61 -8.97
N LEU A 41 -16.76 4.45 -9.31
CA LEU A 41 -16.22 4.57 -10.66
C LEU A 41 -14.80 4.01 -10.71
N ILE A 42 -14.56 2.96 -11.47
CA ILE A 42 -13.27 2.31 -11.61
C ILE A 42 -12.64 2.67 -12.97
N HIS A 43 -11.55 3.42 -12.94
CA HIS A 43 -10.83 3.88 -14.13
C HIS A 43 -9.91 2.81 -14.71
N ARG A 44 -10.48 1.73 -15.16
CA ARG A 44 -9.80 0.69 -15.95
C ARG A 44 -10.81 -0.22 -16.64
N ASN A 45 -10.30 -1.11 -17.50
CA ASN A 45 -11.11 -2.17 -18.07
C ASN A 45 -11.41 -3.23 -17.01
N LYS A 46 -12.58 -3.85 -17.09
CA LYS A 46 -12.94 -5.00 -16.26
C LYS A 46 -11.98 -6.17 -16.56
N PRO A 47 -11.36 -6.80 -15.55
CA PRO A 47 -10.43 -7.89 -15.76
C PRO A 47 -11.12 -9.10 -16.38
N LYS A 48 -10.50 -9.68 -17.41
CA LYS A 48 -11.00 -10.92 -18.05
C LYS A 48 -11.06 -12.06 -17.04
N GLY A 49 -12.13 -12.86 -17.10
CA GLY A 49 -12.35 -14.00 -16.20
C GLY A 49 -12.95 -13.63 -14.84
N ASN A 50 -13.33 -12.36 -14.64
CA ASN A 50 -13.99 -11.87 -13.44
C ASN A 50 -15.25 -11.07 -13.79
N GLU A 51 -15.85 -11.35 -14.92
CA GLU A 51 -17.03 -10.64 -15.46
C GLU A 51 -18.24 -10.76 -14.52
N ASP A 52 -18.35 -11.88 -13.80
CA ASP A 52 -19.47 -12.17 -12.89
C ASP A 52 -19.27 -11.60 -11.47
N TYR A 53 -18.11 -11.01 -11.17
CA TYR A 53 -17.89 -10.44 -9.85
C TYR A 53 -18.82 -9.25 -9.60
N GLN A 54 -19.58 -9.34 -8.51
CA GLN A 54 -20.48 -8.29 -8.05
C GLN A 54 -19.85 -7.50 -6.92
N PHE A 55 -19.73 -6.19 -7.10
CA PHE A 55 -19.35 -5.30 -6.01
C PHE A 55 -20.53 -5.11 -5.04
N PRO A 56 -20.26 -4.85 -3.75
CA PRO A 56 -21.32 -4.61 -2.77
C PRO A 56 -22.09 -3.29 -2.99
N ILE A 57 -21.57 -2.43 -3.88
CA ILE A 57 -22.17 -1.14 -4.24
C ILE A 57 -22.29 -1.01 -5.76
N GLU A 58 -23.13 -0.10 -6.22
CA GLU A 58 -23.29 0.21 -7.64
C GLU A 58 -21.95 0.65 -8.23
N THR A 59 -21.47 -0.04 -9.26
CA THR A 59 -20.11 0.11 -9.80
C THR A 59 -20.12 0.18 -11.30
N TYR A 60 -19.35 1.10 -11.86
CA TYR A 60 -19.15 1.29 -13.30
C TYR A 60 -17.67 1.25 -13.65
N TRP A 61 -17.36 0.66 -14.81
CA TRP A 61 -16.01 0.55 -15.34
C TRP A 61 -15.82 1.51 -16.50
N HIS A 62 -14.71 2.24 -16.52
CA HIS A 62 -14.41 3.18 -17.60
C HIS A 62 -14.35 2.50 -18.98
N GLY A 63 -13.78 1.31 -19.06
CA GLY A 63 -13.67 0.56 -20.31
C GLY A 63 -15.01 0.11 -20.91
N ASP A 64 -16.06 0.05 -20.09
CA ASP A 64 -17.38 -0.41 -20.54
C ASP A 64 -18.22 0.77 -21.06
N ASP A 65 -18.18 1.95 -20.41
CA ASP A 65 -19.02 3.10 -20.78
C ASP A 65 -18.45 4.44 -20.27
N ILE A 66 -17.71 5.13 -21.12
CA ILE A 66 -17.13 6.45 -20.82
C ILE A 66 -18.22 7.52 -20.66
N GLN A 67 -19.27 7.47 -21.46
CA GLN A 67 -20.34 8.48 -21.42
C GLN A 67 -21.07 8.40 -20.07
N LYS A 68 -21.28 7.19 -19.57
CA LYS A 68 -21.87 6.96 -18.26
C LYS A 68 -21.03 7.55 -17.12
N PHE A 69 -19.71 7.44 -17.21
CA PHE A 69 -18.80 8.09 -16.25
C PHE A 69 -18.98 9.61 -16.23
N GLU A 70 -19.04 10.24 -17.43
CA GLU A 70 -19.22 11.69 -17.55
C GLU A 70 -20.56 12.13 -16.97
N GLU A 71 -21.64 11.42 -17.29
CA GLU A 71 -22.99 11.69 -16.76
C GLU A 71 -23.02 11.58 -15.23
N LEU A 72 -22.41 10.53 -14.68
CA LEU A 72 -22.40 10.30 -13.24
C LEU A 72 -21.59 11.37 -12.50
N CYS A 73 -20.41 11.75 -12.99
CA CYS A 73 -19.64 12.85 -12.42
C CYS A 73 -20.40 14.17 -12.46
N LYS A 74 -21.06 14.47 -13.60
CA LYS A 74 -21.86 15.67 -13.78
C LYS A 74 -23.09 15.70 -12.86
N GLY A 75 -23.75 14.57 -12.64
CA GLY A 75 -24.94 14.43 -11.78
C GLY A 75 -24.63 14.28 -10.29
N ALA A 76 -23.40 13.98 -9.92
CA ALA A 76 -23.01 13.75 -8.52
C ALA A 76 -23.18 15.01 -7.66
N ARG A 77 -23.57 14.81 -6.42
CA ARG A 77 -23.50 15.83 -5.36
C ARG A 77 -22.06 16.14 -5.01
N ARG A 78 -21.26 15.10 -4.81
CA ARG A 78 -19.83 15.16 -4.46
C ARG A 78 -19.03 14.11 -5.20
N ILE A 79 -17.74 14.37 -5.39
CA ILE A 79 -16.77 13.44 -5.95
C ILE A 79 -15.71 13.19 -4.88
N ASN A 80 -15.47 11.92 -4.57
CA ASN A 80 -14.48 11.47 -3.60
C ASN A 80 -13.45 10.60 -4.33
N ILE A 81 -12.17 10.92 -4.22
CA ILE A 81 -11.09 10.18 -4.86
C ILE A 81 -10.50 9.21 -3.86
N LEU A 82 -10.77 7.92 -4.03
CA LEU A 82 -10.27 6.86 -3.16
C LEU A 82 -8.84 6.44 -3.52
N HIS A 83 -8.52 6.48 -4.81
CA HIS A 83 -7.19 6.19 -5.33
C HIS A 83 -7.06 6.72 -6.76
N GLY A 84 -6.14 7.66 -6.99
CA GLY A 84 -5.97 8.31 -8.28
C GLY A 84 -4.51 8.60 -8.61
N HIS A 85 -3.73 7.56 -8.99
CA HIS A 85 -2.31 7.73 -9.28
C HIS A 85 -1.99 8.20 -10.70
N TYR A 86 -2.94 8.15 -11.60
CA TYR A 86 -2.67 8.33 -13.03
C TYR A 86 -3.56 9.40 -13.60
N THR A 87 -3.14 9.94 -14.71
CA THR A 87 -3.78 11.03 -15.45
C THR A 87 -5.25 11.25 -15.12
N PRO A 88 -5.65 12.47 -14.76
CA PRO A 88 -7.02 12.77 -14.39
C PRO A 88 -7.96 12.44 -15.53
N MET A 89 -9.05 11.78 -15.19
CA MET A 89 -10.13 11.71 -16.17
C MET A 89 -10.72 13.10 -16.39
N LYS A 90 -11.01 13.43 -17.65
CA LYS A 90 -11.64 14.70 -18.02
C LYS A 90 -12.90 14.96 -17.19
N CYS A 91 -13.72 13.93 -16.93
CA CYS A 91 -14.94 14.08 -16.13
C CYS A 91 -14.67 14.51 -14.68
N ILE A 92 -13.52 14.18 -14.09
CA ILE A 92 -13.12 14.66 -12.76
C ILE A 92 -12.69 16.12 -12.84
N VAL A 93 -11.85 16.47 -13.84
CA VAL A 93 -11.37 17.85 -14.05
C VAL A 93 -12.51 18.81 -14.33
N ASP A 94 -13.45 18.41 -15.19
CA ASP A 94 -14.62 19.21 -15.57
C ASP A 94 -15.59 19.45 -14.39
N ASN A 95 -15.47 18.67 -13.29
CA ASN A 95 -16.30 18.77 -12.09
C ASN A 95 -15.48 18.99 -10.81
N LYS A 96 -14.33 19.66 -10.93
CA LYS A 96 -13.38 19.88 -9.82
C LYS A 96 -13.99 20.60 -8.60
N ASP A 97 -14.97 21.44 -8.82
CA ASP A 97 -15.71 22.15 -7.78
C ASP A 97 -16.52 21.22 -6.85
N LYS A 98 -16.76 19.98 -7.29
CA LYS A 98 -17.45 18.94 -6.53
C LYS A 98 -16.52 18.02 -5.76
N ILE A 99 -15.20 18.15 -5.92
CA ILE A 99 -14.25 17.27 -5.24
C ILE A 99 -14.31 17.54 -3.74
N HIS A 100 -14.81 16.55 -3.00
CA HIS A 100 -14.97 16.63 -1.55
C HIS A 100 -13.77 16.07 -0.82
N SER A 101 -13.29 14.90 -1.21
CA SER A 101 -12.14 14.26 -0.57
C SER A 101 -11.18 13.62 -1.56
N ASN A 102 -9.90 13.56 -1.17
CA ASN A 102 -8.86 12.84 -1.89
C ASN A 102 -8.02 12.02 -0.92
N VAL A 103 -7.85 10.72 -1.21
CA VAL A 103 -7.05 9.81 -0.40
C VAL A 103 -5.67 9.64 -1.01
N LEU A 104 -4.64 9.97 -0.25
CA LEU A 104 -3.24 9.85 -0.65
C LEU A 104 -2.65 8.52 -0.18
N HIS A 105 -2.26 7.69 -1.14
CA HIS A 105 -1.58 6.41 -0.94
C HIS A 105 -0.08 6.48 -1.23
N ASN A 106 0.46 7.69 -1.37
CA ASN A 106 1.81 7.90 -1.84
C ASN A 106 2.84 7.77 -0.72
N SER A 107 4.07 7.51 -1.10
CA SER A 107 5.20 7.55 -0.18
C SER A 107 5.45 8.98 0.33
N VAL A 108 6.05 9.08 1.51
CA VAL A 108 6.43 10.38 2.12
C VAL A 108 7.27 11.22 1.16
N ASP A 109 8.27 10.64 0.51
CA ASP A 109 9.11 11.35 -0.47
C ASP A 109 8.32 11.94 -1.62
N HIS A 110 7.28 11.24 -2.04
CA HIS A 110 6.40 11.66 -3.10
C HIS A 110 5.56 12.87 -2.69
N ILE A 111 4.97 12.80 -1.50
CA ILE A 111 4.18 13.87 -0.92
C ILE A 111 5.07 15.10 -0.66
N LEU A 112 6.25 14.91 -0.08
CA LEU A 112 7.20 15.99 0.16
C LEU A 112 7.67 16.65 -1.15
N LYS A 113 7.93 15.85 -2.19
CA LYS A 113 8.30 16.37 -3.51
C LYS A 113 7.17 17.14 -4.15
N SER A 114 5.94 16.69 -4.07
CA SER A 114 4.78 17.41 -4.60
C SER A 114 4.52 18.75 -3.88
N GLN A 115 4.90 18.86 -2.61
CA GLN A 115 4.75 20.09 -1.83
C GLN A 115 5.95 21.05 -1.94
N ILE A 116 7.17 20.52 -2.12
CA ILE A 116 8.42 21.30 -2.05
C ILE A 116 8.94 21.67 -3.44
N LEU A 117 8.58 20.94 -4.49
CA LEU A 117 9.26 21.05 -5.77
C LEU A 117 8.44 21.77 -6.83
N THR A 118 8.78 23.03 -6.94
CA THR A 118 8.86 23.76 -8.21
C THR A 118 10.17 23.46 -8.98
N ASP A 119 11.00 22.52 -8.51
CA ASP A 119 12.31 22.28 -9.11
C ASP A 119 12.35 20.96 -9.89
N ALA A 120 12.31 21.10 -11.23
CA ALA A 120 12.32 20.04 -12.20
C ALA A 120 13.63 19.22 -12.29
N SER A 121 14.58 19.45 -11.39
CA SER A 121 15.95 18.90 -11.48
C SER A 121 16.15 17.52 -10.86
N LEU A 122 15.13 16.95 -10.19
CA LEU A 122 15.21 15.61 -9.62
C LEU A 122 14.46 14.60 -10.51
N GLY A 123 15.11 14.15 -11.56
CA GLY A 123 14.65 13.25 -12.60
C GLY A 123 14.18 11.86 -12.15
N TRP A 124 13.23 11.77 -11.26
CA TRP A 124 12.62 10.54 -10.77
C TRP A 124 11.15 10.45 -11.18
N HIS A 125 10.89 9.62 -12.15
CA HIS A 125 9.62 9.20 -12.74
C HIS A 125 8.88 10.17 -13.66
N PRO A 126 8.95 9.93 -14.98
CA PRO A 126 8.09 10.59 -15.98
C PRO A 126 6.60 10.19 -15.90
N TYR A 127 6.18 9.42 -14.87
CA TYR A 127 4.82 8.89 -14.73
C TYR A 127 4.01 9.53 -13.62
N LEU A 128 4.59 10.47 -12.92
CA LEU A 128 3.89 11.22 -11.91
C LEU A 128 3.81 12.64 -12.43
N SER A 129 2.69 12.99 -12.99
CA SER A 129 2.37 14.40 -13.05
C SER A 129 2.23 14.86 -11.59
N SER A 130 3.35 15.30 -11.01
CA SER A 130 3.36 15.98 -9.71
C SER A 130 2.30 17.08 -9.63
N ASP A 131 1.92 17.61 -10.77
CA ASP A 131 0.92 18.62 -10.93
C ASP A 131 -0.50 18.12 -10.65
N TRP A 132 -0.84 16.91 -11.09
CA TRP A 132 -2.18 16.35 -10.87
C TRP A 132 -2.51 16.11 -9.39
N GLU A 133 -1.62 15.47 -8.64
CA GLU A 133 -1.86 15.22 -7.22
C GLU A 133 -1.93 16.52 -6.43
N ARG A 134 -1.08 17.49 -6.77
CA ARG A 134 -1.14 18.83 -6.20
C ARG A 134 -2.46 19.51 -6.51
N GLU A 135 -2.87 19.52 -7.76
CA GLU A 135 -4.11 20.15 -8.20
C GLU A 135 -5.35 19.50 -7.55
N VAL A 136 -5.41 18.17 -7.49
CA VAL A 136 -6.50 17.47 -6.79
C VAL A 136 -6.53 17.80 -5.31
N ASN A 137 -5.38 17.91 -4.67
CA ASN A 137 -5.32 18.32 -3.26
C ASN A 137 -5.81 19.76 -3.07
N GLU A 138 -5.48 20.67 -4.00
CA GLU A 138 -5.97 22.06 -3.99
C GLU A 138 -7.49 22.14 -4.20
N TRP A 139 -8.05 21.24 -5.03
CA TRP A 139 -9.50 21.21 -5.28
C TRP A 139 -10.28 20.47 -4.20
N SER A 140 -9.63 19.56 -3.47
CA SER A 140 -10.28 18.76 -2.45
C SER A 140 -10.52 19.55 -1.17
N LYS A 141 -11.72 19.45 -0.60
CA LYS A 141 -12.02 20.04 0.71
C LYS A 141 -11.29 19.30 1.84
N HIS A 142 -11.11 17.99 1.68
CA HIS A 142 -10.47 17.12 2.64
C HIS A 142 -9.42 16.25 1.96
N THR A 143 -8.20 16.28 2.44
CA THR A 143 -7.13 15.36 2.02
C THR A 143 -6.91 14.35 3.14
N ILE A 144 -7.06 13.06 2.82
CA ILE A 144 -6.88 11.94 3.73
C ILE A 144 -5.56 11.26 3.41
N TRP A 145 -4.60 11.28 4.32
CA TRP A 145 -3.37 10.55 4.17
C TRP A 145 -3.37 9.26 4.98
N VAL A 146 -3.17 8.12 4.31
CA VAL A 146 -3.26 6.79 4.90
C VAL A 146 -1.93 6.20 5.35
N GLY A 147 -0.86 7.00 5.35
CA GLY A 147 0.48 6.61 5.79
C GLY A 147 0.68 6.67 7.30
N LEU A 148 1.86 6.20 7.75
CA LEU A 148 2.22 6.11 9.18
C LEU A 148 2.87 7.38 9.74
N TYR A 149 3.05 8.41 8.92
CA TYR A 149 3.78 9.62 9.30
C TYR A 149 2.80 10.77 9.53
N ASP A 150 2.77 11.26 10.74
CA ASP A 150 1.87 12.35 11.19
C ASP A 150 2.34 13.74 10.77
N ILE A 151 3.54 13.83 10.19
CA ILE A 151 4.28 15.08 10.04
C ILE A 151 3.68 16.04 9.01
N LEU A 152 2.99 15.51 7.98
CA LEU A 152 2.57 16.32 6.84
C LEU A 152 1.13 16.81 6.92
N PHE A 153 0.25 16.03 7.54
CA PHE A 153 -1.19 16.29 7.60
C PHE A 153 -1.78 15.87 8.95
N PRO A 154 -1.40 16.51 10.06
CA PRO A 154 -1.77 16.03 11.40
C PRO A 154 -3.27 15.90 11.63
N ASN A 155 -4.09 16.74 10.99
CA ASN A 155 -5.55 16.75 11.16
C ASN A 155 -6.29 15.83 10.18
N THR A 156 -5.61 15.27 9.20
CA THR A 156 -6.19 14.43 8.14
C THR A 156 -5.48 13.08 7.99
N ASN A 157 -4.54 12.79 8.89
CA ASN A 157 -3.87 11.50 8.90
C ASN A 157 -4.79 10.43 9.52
N ILE A 158 -5.23 9.51 8.67
CA ILE A 158 -5.99 8.32 9.07
C ILE A 158 -5.20 7.12 8.58
N PRO A 159 -4.20 6.66 9.35
CA PRO A 159 -3.42 5.49 8.99
C PRO A 159 -4.33 4.31 8.65
N ASN A 160 -3.92 3.51 7.70
CA ASN A 160 -4.61 2.26 7.42
C ASN A 160 -4.69 1.40 8.69
N PHE A 161 -5.67 0.53 8.76
CA PHE A 161 -5.68 -0.49 9.80
C PHE A 161 -5.31 -1.86 9.23
N TYR A 162 -4.87 -2.76 10.10
CA TYR A 162 -4.57 -4.15 9.76
C TYR A 162 -5.25 -5.10 10.75
N GLU A 163 -5.91 -6.11 10.23
CA GLU A 163 -6.52 -7.17 11.01
C GLU A 163 -5.59 -8.38 11.02
N PHE A 164 -5.01 -8.70 12.19
CA PHE A 164 -4.21 -9.90 12.37
C PHE A 164 -5.09 -11.15 12.26
N LYS A 165 -4.83 -11.99 11.26
CA LYS A 165 -5.66 -13.17 10.93
C LYS A 165 -5.08 -14.46 11.44
N THR A 166 -3.76 -14.61 11.37
CA THR A 166 -3.07 -15.85 11.72
C THR A 166 -2.40 -15.77 13.07
N ASN A 167 -1.94 -14.60 13.44
CA ASN A 167 -1.34 -14.27 14.73
C ASN A 167 -0.27 -15.30 15.19
N LYS A 168 0.54 -15.80 14.22
CA LYS A 168 1.53 -16.84 14.49
C LYS A 168 2.63 -16.38 15.42
N PRO A 169 3.22 -17.30 16.24
CA PRO A 169 4.47 -17.03 16.94
C PRO A 169 5.63 -16.90 15.95
N LEU A 170 6.75 -16.35 16.41
CA LEU A 170 7.97 -16.28 15.60
C LEU A 170 8.39 -17.69 15.16
N LEU A 171 8.64 -17.84 13.87
CA LEU A 171 9.24 -19.06 13.32
C LEU A 171 10.75 -19.03 13.56
N ASP A 172 11.27 -20.06 14.22
CA ASP A 172 12.71 -20.23 14.43
C ASP A 172 13.40 -20.73 13.15
N SER A 173 13.64 -19.81 12.24
CA SER A 173 14.37 -20.04 11.00
C SER A 173 15.20 -18.82 10.62
N ASN A 174 16.44 -19.06 10.21
CA ASN A 174 17.38 -18.05 9.76
C ASN A 174 17.28 -17.76 8.25
N THR A 175 16.36 -18.42 7.55
CA THR A 175 16.17 -18.19 6.11
C THR A 175 15.45 -16.89 5.85
N LEU A 176 15.97 -16.13 4.89
CA LEU A 176 15.42 -14.84 4.48
C LEU A 176 14.24 -15.03 3.52
N GLY A 177 13.20 -14.22 3.68
CA GLY A 177 12.04 -14.14 2.78
C GLY A 177 11.79 -12.72 2.28
N PHE A 178 11.30 -12.61 1.04
CA PHE A 178 10.89 -11.35 0.44
C PHE A 178 9.54 -11.51 -0.26
N ALA A 179 8.56 -10.72 0.14
CA ALA A 179 7.21 -10.73 -0.42
C ALA A 179 6.84 -9.32 -0.90
N ALA A 180 7.30 -8.96 -2.10
CA ALA A 180 7.00 -7.65 -2.68
C ALA A 180 7.22 -7.65 -4.21
N ARG A 181 6.78 -6.56 -4.86
CA ARG A 181 7.14 -6.30 -6.27
C ARG A 181 8.63 -6.01 -6.40
N CYS A 182 9.23 -6.46 -7.51
CA CYS A 182 10.62 -6.16 -7.82
C CYS A 182 10.78 -4.73 -8.35
N GLU A 183 10.65 -3.76 -7.46
CA GLU A 183 10.78 -2.32 -7.73
C GLU A 183 11.91 -1.73 -6.88
N GLY A 184 12.58 -0.66 -7.36
CA GLY A 184 13.69 -0.03 -6.64
C GLY A 184 13.36 0.34 -5.19
N ARG A 185 12.19 0.94 -4.94
CA ARG A 185 11.74 1.31 -3.59
C ARG A 185 11.54 0.13 -2.62
N LYS A 186 11.45 -1.10 -3.15
CA LYS A 186 11.38 -2.32 -2.33
C LYS A 186 12.75 -2.91 -2.04
N ASN A 187 13.81 -2.28 -2.56
CA ASN A 187 15.20 -2.66 -2.34
C ASN A 187 15.51 -4.15 -2.60
N PRO A 188 15.00 -4.76 -3.69
CA PRO A 188 15.24 -6.18 -3.94
C PRO A 188 16.73 -6.51 -4.13
N HIS A 189 17.56 -5.51 -4.49
CA HIS A 189 19.01 -5.64 -4.62
C HIS A 189 19.74 -5.90 -3.28
N TYR A 190 19.05 -5.77 -2.13
CA TYR A 190 19.61 -6.18 -0.84
C TYR A 190 19.72 -7.70 -0.72
N LEU A 191 18.96 -8.45 -1.53
CA LEU A 191 19.01 -9.92 -1.57
C LEU A 191 20.14 -10.48 -2.45
N ASP A 192 20.89 -9.61 -3.11
CA ASP A 192 21.93 -9.98 -4.07
C ASP A 192 22.96 -10.96 -3.47
N GLY A 193 23.02 -12.18 -4.04
CA GLY A 193 23.89 -13.26 -3.58
C GLY A 193 23.48 -13.97 -2.27
N LEU A 194 22.34 -13.57 -1.65
CA LEU A 194 21.84 -14.19 -0.41
C LEU A 194 20.92 -15.37 -0.71
N LYS A 195 20.96 -16.39 0.19
CA LYS A 195 19.97 -17.47 0.15
C LYS A 195 18.63 -16.96 0.64
N SER A 196 17.60 -16.96 -0.23
CA SER A 196 16.29 -16.42 0.13
C SER A 196 15.14 -17.12 -0.57
N TYR A 197 13.95 -16.98 -0.01
CA TYR A 197 12.67 -17.25 -0.66
C TYR A 197 12.08 -15.94 -1.14
N ILE A 198 11.68 -15.88 -2.41
CA ILE A 198 11.22 -14.65 -3.06
C ILE A 198 9.85 -14.88 -3.65
N PHE A 199 8.89 -14.07 -3.26
CA PHE A 199 7.53 -14.05 -3.77
C PHE A 199 7.26 -12.70 -4.45
N THR A 200 7.21 -12.71 -5.78
CA THR A 200 7.11 -11.46 -6.56
C THR A 200 6.26 -11.65 -7.81
N ASN A 201 5.73 -10.56 -8.32
CA ASN A 201 4.97 -10.51 -9.58
C ASN A 201 5.86 -10.29 -10.83
N SER A 202 7.14 -10.10 -10.66
CA SER A 202 8.08 -9.96 -11.78
C SER A 202 8.49 -11.34 -12.31
N PHE A 203 8.36 -11.55 -13.62
CA PHE A 203 8.87 -12.75 -14.28
C PHE A 203 10.41 -12.73 -14.39
N GLU A 204 11.02 -11.54 -14.29
CA GLU A 204 12.45 -11.32 -14.34
C GLU A 204 12.93 -10.69 -13.03
N PHE A 205 12.87 -11.46 -11.94
CA PHE A 205 13.31 -10.94 -10.64
C PHE A 205 14.79 -10.54 -10.61
N ASN A 206 15.60 -11.08 -11.49
CA ASN A 206 17.01 -10.72 -11.61
C ASN A 206 17.24 -9.30 -12.16
N THR A 207 16.20 -8.58 -12.50
CA THR A 207 16.28 -7.20 -12.99
C THR A 207 15.29 -6.32 -12.25
N ILE A 208 15.78 -5.27 -11.60
CA ILE A 208 14.91 -4.29 -10.95
C ILE A 208 14.08 -3.59 -12.02
N TRP A 209 12.79 -3.64 -11.87
CA TRP A 209 11.85 -3.08 -12.83
C TRP A 209 12.14 -1.59 -13.07
N LYS A 210 12.26 -1.23 -14.36
CA LYS A 210 12.60 0.12 -14.86
C LYS A 210 14.02 0.62 -14.59
N GLU A 211 14.83 -0.04 -13.76
CA GLU A 211 16.18 0.43 -13.43
C GLU A 211 17.26 -0.36 -14.16
N GLY A 212 16.93 -1.53 -14.70
CA GLY A 212 17.86 -2.40 -15.41
C GLY A 212 18.98 -3.02 -14.55
N VAL A 213 18.91 -2.85 -13.23
CA VAL A 213 19.90 -3.38 -12.29
C VAL A 213 19.69 -4.88 -12.12
N LYS A 214 20.70 -5.66 -12.41
CA LYS A 214 20.67 -7.12 -12.22
C LYS A 214 20.94 -7.49 -10.74
N ILE A 215 20.27 -8.55 -10.29
CA ILE A 215 20.41 -9.12 -8.95
C ILE A 215 20.88 -10.57 -9.11
N ASP A 216 21.89 -10.98 -8.36
CA ASP A 216 22.27 -12.39 -8.28
C ASP A 216 21.27 -13.17 -7.40
N THR A 217 20.44 -13.96 -8.06
CA THR A 217 19.44 -14.82 -7.42
C THR A 217 19.81 -16.30 -7.45
N SER A 218 21.07 -16.64 -7.77
CA SER A 218 21.53 -18.02 -7.93
C SER A 218 21.29 -18.91 -6.70
N LYS A 219 21.25 -18.32 -5.49
CA LYS A 219 20.98 -18.98 -4.23
C LYS A 219 19.51 -18.89 -3.77
N SER A 220 18.65 -18.23 -4.53
CA SER A 220 17.27 -17.95 -4.13
C SER A 220 16.28 -18.88 -4.82
N LYS A 221 15.13 -19.12 -4.15
CA LYS A 221 13.97 -19.77 -4.74
C LYS A 221 12.90 -18.71 -5.02
N ILE A 222 12.53 -18.57 -6.29
CA ILE A 222 11.57 -17.56 -6.74
C ILE A 222 10.21 -18.19 -6.99
N TYR A 223 9.18 -17.57 -6.43
CA TYR A 223 7.78 -17.93 -6.56
C TYR A 223 7.02 -16.79 -7.20
N HIS A 224 6.27 -17.09 -8.25
CA HIS A 224 5.47 -16.06 -8.91
C HIS A 224 4.25 -15.67 -8.06
N TYR A 225 4.00 -14.37 -8.03
CA TYR A 225 2.90 -13.79 -7.30
C TYR A 225 1.56 -14.19 -7.92
N LYS A 226 0.90 -15.15 -7.28
CA LYS A 226 -0.52 -15.44 -7.46
C LYS A 226 -1.15 -15.49 -6.08
N SER A 227 -2.33 -14.91 -5.92
CA SER A 227 -3.01 -14.82 -4.63
C SER A 227 -3.15 -16.18 -3.92
N GLU A 228 -3.40 -17.22 -4.68
CA GLU A 228 -3.51 -18.60 -4.20
C GLU A 228 -2.21 -19.16 -3.58
N PHE A 229 -1.04 -18.66 -4.01
CA PHE A 229 0.26 -19.12 -3.47
C PHE A 229 0.75 -18.28 -2.29
N LYS A 230 0.09 -17.18 -1.95
CA LYS A 230 0.51 -16.30 -0.86
C LYS A 230 0.55 -17.06 0.48
N ASN A 231 -0.50 -17.79 0.80
CA ASN A 231 -0.56 -18.59 2.02
C ASN A 231 0.50 -19.70 2.04
N ILE A 232 0.76 -20.34 0.89
CA ILE A 232 1.80 -21.34 0.76
C ILE A 232 3.16 -20.72 1.06
N PHE A 233 3.47 -19.56 0.48
CA PHE A 233 4.72 -18.85 0.68
C PHE A 233 4.95 -18.49 2.16
N TYR A 234 3.94 -17.91 2.84
CA TYR A 234 4.07 -17.57 4.25
C TYR A 234 4.15 -18.79 5.20
N ASN A 235 3.75 -19.97 4.74
CA ASN A 235 3.92 -21.22 5.49
C ASN A 235 5.27 -21.93 5.24
N MET A 236 6.12 -21.40 4.35
CA MET A 236 7.46 -21.96 4.11
C MET A 236 8.41 -21.66 5.27
N ASP A 237 9.50 -22.42 5.32
CA ASP A 237 10.55 -22.32 6.33
C ASP A 237 11.49 -21.13 6.06
N TRP A 238 10.99 -19.92 6.29
CA TRP A 238 11.75 -18.69 6.37
C TRP A 238 11.26 -17.86 7.56
N GLY A 239 12.20 -17.37 8.37
CA GLY A 239 11.87 -16.70 9.64
C GLY A 239 12.18 -15.21 9.65
N ILE A 240 13.06 -14.74 8.75
CA ILE A 240 13.47 -13.34 8.65
C ILE A 240 12.88 -12.70 7.39
N SER A 241 12.19 -11.58 7.53
CA SER A 241 11.59 -10.88 6.41
C SER A 241 12.43 -9.69 5.96
N HIS A 242 12.82 -9.67 4.68
CA HIS A 242 13.25 -8.42 4.05
C HIS A 242 12.03 -7.52 3.83
N SER A 243 11.84 -6.60 4.74
CA SER A 243 10.78 -5.59 4.76
C SER A 243 11.36 -4.16 4.74
N CYS A 244 12.60 -4.01 4.31
CA CYS A 244 13.33 -2.74 4.25
C CYS A 244 12.91 -1.93 3.01
N PHE A 245 11.67 -1.45 3.00
CA PHE A 245 11.06 -0.73 1.89
C PHE A 245 11.22 0.76 2.08
N THR A 246 11.87 1.42 1.13
CA THR A 246 12.03 2.89 1.15
C THR A 246 10.68 3.56 0.92
N SER A 247 10.39 4.56 1.74
CA SER A 247 9.21 5.44 1.56
C SER A 247 7.87 4.69 1.51
N GLU A 248 7.76 3.55 2.18
CA GLU A 248 6.52 2.79 2.24
C GLU A 248 5.49 3.53 3.12
N PRO A 249 4.31 3.91 2.61
CA PRO A 249 3.38 4.72 3.40
C PRO A 249 2.78 3.96 4.58
N PHE A 250 2.30 2.73 4.39
CA PHE A 250 1.80 1.86 5.46
C PHE A 250 2.53 0.52 5.52
N GLY A 251 2.64 -0.16 4.39
CA GLY A 251 3.42 -1.40 4.29
C GLY A 251 2.67 -2.65 4.72
N TYR A 252 1.50 -2.93 4.15
CA TYR A 252 0.75 -4.17 4.44
C TYR A 252 1.62 -5.43 4.43
N GLY A 253 2.61 -5.54 3.53
CA GLY A 253 3.53 -6.67 3.49
C GLY A 253 4.39 -6.84 4.75
N ILE A 254 4.64 -5.76 5.50
CA ILE A 254 5.36 -5.81 6.78
C ILE A 254 4.44 -6.42 7.84
N PHE A 255 3.18 -5.97 7.91
CA PHE A 255 2.17 -6.53 8.81
C PHE A 255 1.90 -7.99 8.51
N GLU A 256 1.76 -8.36 7.23
CA GLU A 256 1.58 -9.75 6.80
C GLU A 256 2.73 -10.65 7.21
N ALA A 257 3.97 -10.16 7.12
CA ALA A 257 5.13 -10.90 7.58
C ALA A 257 5.05 -11.17 9.08
N VAL A 258 4.77 -10.14 9.89
CA VAL A 258 4.64 -10.27 11.36
C VAL A 258 3.46 -11.16 11.74
N ASP A 259 2.30 -11.01 11.10
CA ASP A 259 1.12 -11.86 11.30
C ASP A 259 1.43 -13.34 11.07
N ASN A 260 2.32 -13.63 10.12
CA ASN A 260 2.76 -14.99 9.79
C ASN A 260 4.02 -15.45 10.52
N GLY A 261 4.41 -14.78 11.61
CA GLY A 261 5.53 -15.19 12.45
C GLY A 261 6.91 -14.97 11.81
N LYS A 262 7.07 -13.91 11.02
CA LYS A 262 8.34 -13.55 10.39
C LYS A 262 8.91 -12.29 11.00
N LEU A 263 10.16 -12.33 11.46
CA LEU A 263 10.87 -11.19 12.04
C LEU A 263 11.29 -10.22 10.92
N PRO A 264 10.75 -8.99 10.85
CA PRO A 264 11.07 -8.10 9.76
C PRO A 264 12.38 -7.32 10.00
N ILE A 265 13.18 -7.17 8.95
CA ILE A 265 14.17 -6.09 8.86
C ILE A 265 13.48 -4.95 8.12
N ILE A 266 13.25 -3.82 8.79
CA ILE A 266 12.47 -2.69 8.27
C ILE A 266 13.35 -1.52 7.84
N HIS A 267 12.80 -0.60 7.04
CA HIS A 267 13.49 0.64 6.71
C HIS A 267 13.52 1.59 7.91
N THR A 268 14.60 2.36 8.06
CA THR A 268 14.77 3.31 9.19
C THR A 268 13.67 4.34 9.29
N GLN A 269 13.06 4.73 8.16
CA GLN A 269 11.96 5.70 8.12
C GLN A 269 10.60 5.12 8.50
N TRP A 270 10.42 3.79 8.44
CA TRP A 270 9.14 3.16 8.74
C TRP A 270 8.89 3.14 10.25
N CYS A 271 7.81 3.73 10.75
CA CYS A 271 7.52 3.85 12.20
C CYS A 271 8.75 4.31 12.99
N SER A 272 9.24 5.50 12.71
CA SER A 272 10.50 6.02 13.28
C SER A 272 10.48 6.19 14.80
N ASP A 273 9.32 6.30 15.41
CA ASP A 273 9.07 6.35 16.85
C ASP A 273 9.21 5.00 17.55
N LEU A 274 9.05 3.90 16.83
CA LEU A 274 9.24 2.55 17.35
C LEU A 274 10.72 2.27 17.63
N LYS A 275 11.07 1.96 18.87
CA LYS A 275 12.42 1.50 19.25
C LYS A 275 12.61 0.03 18.86
N TYR A 276 13.10 -0.19 17.65
CA TYR A 276 13.31 -1.50 17.06
C TYR A 276 14.69 -1.61 16.45
N PRO A 277 15.51 -2.62 16.80
CA PRO A 277 16.93 -2.64 16.45
C PRO A 277 17.23 -3.08 15.01
N TYR A 278 16.30 -3.76 14.34
CA TYR A 278 16.54 -4.33 13.01
C TYR A 278 16.04 -3.38 11.91
N ARG A 279 16.72 -2.22 11.82
CA ARG A 279 16.40 -1.13 10.88
C ARG A 279 17.57 -0.84 9.97
N ALA A 280 17.35 -0.80 8.65
CA ALA A 280 18.37 -0.50 7.67
C ALA A 280 17.91 0.54 6.66
N SER A 281 18.82 1.42 6.25
CA SER A 281 18.63 2.41 5.18
C SER A 281 19.50 2.14 3.95
N SER A 282 20.39 1.15 4.03
CA SER A 282 21.32 0.76 2.97
C SER A 282 21.51 -0.75 2.90
N LYS A 283 21.98 -1.24 1.75
CA LYS A 283 22.35 -2.66 1.56
C LYS A 283 23.39 -3.14 2.59
N LYS A 284 24.36 -2.27 2.90
CA LYS A 284 25.39 -2.59 3.88
C LYS A 284 24.79 -2.82 5.28
N GLU A 285 24.00 -1.88 5.76
CA GLU A 285 23.32 -2.00 7.05
C GLU A 285 22.38 -3.21 7.09
N PHE A 286 21.64 -3.47 6.02
CA PHE A 286 20.80 -4.66 5.91
C PHE A 286 21.59 -5.95 6.08
N ASN A 287 22.74 -6.08 5.39
CA ASN A 287 23.61 -7.25 5.49
C ASN A 287 24.23 -7.38 6.89
N ASP A 288 24.66 -6.27 7.50
CA ASP A 288 25.20 -6.26 8.86
C ASP A 288 24.16 -6.75 9.87
N ILE A 289 22.90 -6.29 9.75
CA ILE A 289 21.77 -6.70 10.59
C ILE A 289 21.43 -8.18 10.34
N TYR A 290 21.34 -8.59 9.07
CA TYR A 290 21.05 -9.99 8.74
C TYR A 290 22.11 -10.94 9.30
N ASN A 291 23.40 -10.63 9.15
CA ASN A 291 24.48 -11.42 9.71
C ASN A 291 24.41 -11.48 11.25
N LYS A 292 24.10 -10.34 11.90
CA LYS A 292 23.86 -10.32 13.34
C LYS A 292 22.72 -11.25 13.75
N LEU A 293 21.61 -11.24 12.99
CA LEU A 293 20.43 -12.08 13.26
C LEU A 293 20.74 -13.58 13.15
N LEU A 294 21.70 -13.98 12.29
CA LEU A 294 22.13 -15.38 12.19
C LEU A 294 22.79 -15.89 13.48
N GLU A 295 23.41 -14.98 14.25
CA GLU A 295 24.09 -15.26 15.51
C GLU A 295 23.22 -14.94 16.73
N THR A 296 22.12 -14.22 16.57
CA THR A 296 21.24 -13.81 17.67
C THR A 296 20.42 -15.00 18.17
N PRO A 297 20.42 -15.30 19.49
CA PRO A 297 19.59 -16.36 20.06
C PRO A 297 18.10 -16.18 19.77
N TYR A 298 17.38 -17.30 19.67
CA TYR A 298 15.94 -17.28 19.42
C TYR A 298 15.16 -16.40 20.40
N ASP A 299 15.47 -16.49 21.70
CA ASP A 299 14.75 -15.73 22.73
C ASP A 299 14.88 -14.21 22.55
N GLU A 300 16.07 -13.73 22.15
CA GLU A 300 16.26 -12.32 21.84
C GLU A 300 15.50 -11.90 20.56
N ARG A 301 15.54 -12.73 19.52
CA ARG A 301 14.75 -12.50 18.30
C ARG A 301 13.25 -12.50 18.59
N ASN A 302 12.80 -13.43 19.41
CA ASN A 302 11.40 -13.54 19.82
C ASN A 302 10.94 -12.36 20.69
N HIS A 303 11.82 -11.84 21.56
CA HIS A 303 11.54 -10.60 22.29
C HIS A 303 11.24 -9.45 21.34
N TRP A 304 12.12 -9.16 20.40
CA TRP A 304 11.93 -8.06 19.45
C TRP A 304 10.77 -8.29 18.47
N PHE A 305 10.49 -9.54 18.12
CA PHE A 305 9.31 -9.89 17.34
C PHE A 305 8.02 -9.56 18.10
N ASN A 306 7.95 -9.87 19.40
CA ASN A 306 6.79 -9.56 20.20
C ASN A 306 6.64 -8.05 20.44
N GLU A 307 7.72 -7.30 20.58
CA GLU A 307 7.68 -5.84 20.70
C GLU A 307 7.08 -5.18 19.45
N ILE A 308 7.59 -5.50 18.25
CA ILE A 308 7.03 -4.93 17.01
C ILE A 308 5.59 -5.38 16.78
N LYS A 309 5.26 -6.63 17.10
CA LYS A 309 3.90 -7.17 16.96
C LYS A 309 2.92 -6.48 17.90
N SER A 310 3.29 -6.30 19.16
CA SER A 310 2.46 -5.56 20.14
C SER A 310 2.23 -4.13 19.70
N TYR A 311 3.29 -3.43 19.29
CA TYR A 311 3.17 -2.08 18.76
C TYR A 311 2.19 -1.98 17.59
N MET A 312 2.29 -2.92 16.63
CA MET A 312 1.38 -2.97 15.48
C MET A 312 -0.07 -3.25 15.91
N MET A 313 -0.27 -4.18 16.84
CA MET A 313 -1.60 -4.53 17.33
C MET A 313 -2.23 -3.38 18.11
N ASP A 314 -1.47 -2.71 18.97
CA ASP A 314 -1.99 -1.61 19.80
C ASP A 314 -2.29 -0.35 18.98
N THR A 315 -1.55 -0.16 17.89
CA THR A 315 -1.63 1.11 17.13
C THR A 315 -2.56 1.03 15.92
N PHE A 316 -2.61 -0.11 15.22
CA PHE A 316 -3.20 -0.20 13.87
C PHE A 316 -4.34 -1.21 13.72
N THR A 317 -4.90 -1.72 14.81
CA THR A 317 -6.01 -2.68 14.77
C THR A 317 -7.38 -2.11 15.15
N ASP A 318 -7.44 -0.84 15.53
CA ASP A 318 -8.70 -0.20 15.92
C ASP A 318 -9.57 0.12 14.70
N LYS A 319 -10.30 -0.91 14.27
CA LYS A 319 -11.24 -0.86 13.16
C LYS A 319 -12.37 0.16 13.39
N VAL A 320 -12.85 0.29 14.62
CA VAL A 320 -13.97 1.20 14.96
C VAL A 320 -13.52 2.64 14.80
N LYS A 321 -12.39 3.01 15.37
CA LYS A 321 -11.79 4.34 15.23
C LYS A 321 -11.54 4.69 13.75
N TRP A 322 -11.00 3.75 12.96
CA TRP A 322 -10.75 3.94 11.53
C TRP A 322 -12.03 4.23 10.75
N VAL A 323 -13.08 3.43 11.01
CA VAL A 323 -14.40 3.61 10.39
C VAL A 323 -14.99 4.96 10.77
N ASP A 324 -15.01 5.31 12.06
CA ASP A 324 -15.63 6.54 12.55
C ASP A 324 -14.93 7.79 12.01
N GLN A 325 -13.61 7.78 11.92
CA GLN A 325 -12.84 8.89 11.34
C GLN A 325 -13.14 9.10 9.85
N LEU A 326 -13.26 8.03 9.07
CA LEU A 326 -13.60 8.14 7.65
C LEU A 326 -15.06 8.56 7.43
N LEU A 327 -16.01 7.99 8.20
CA LEU A 327 -17.41 8.37 8.11
C LEU A 327 -17.62 9.84 8.49
N TYR A 328 -16.89 10.34 9.47
CA TYR A 328 -16.91 11.77 9.80
C TYR A 328 -16.59 12.64 8.61
N ILE A 329 -15.52 12.30 7.83
CA ILE A 329 -15.13 13.07 6.64
C ILE A 329 -16.17 12.93 5.51
N TYR A 330 -16.67 11.74 5.25
CA TYR A 330 -17.56 11.51 4.11
C TYR A 330 -18.99 12.03 4.34
N ASN A 331 -19.46 12.12 5.59
CA ASN A 331 -20.82 12.55 5.92
C ASN A 331 -20.95 14.05 6.23
N ILE A 332 -19.83 14.78 6.46
CA ILE A 332 -19.87 16.25 6.57
C ILE A 332 -19.89 16.92 5.21
#